data_10a76fd7d5b6cba7d15719c45b049904
#
_entry.id   10a76fd7d5b6cba7d15719c45b049904
#
_cell.length_a   1.000
_cell.length_b   1.000
_cell.length_c   1.000
_cell.angle_alpha   90.00
_cell.angle_beta   90.00
_cell.angle_gamma   90.00
#
_symmetry.space_group_name_H-M   'P 1'
#
loop_
_entity.id
_entity.type
_entity.pdbx_description
1 polymer ?
#
loop_
_entity_poly.entity_id
_entity_poly.type
_entity_poly.pdbx_seq_one_letter_code
_entity_poly.pdbx_strand_id
1 'polypeptide(L)'
;LRYFAHRGLHRFQAEMWSEDEWKHELDWLLKKRFNMFMLRIGGEDIFPLAFPDICDFAEGDAGNPERHGFDDRTPISTLEERSQLRGAICKMAKERDLIQPVDCGTMTHWYSRTPQSFIDSEKPTFLSQTTSIYADKCGLVWDIRDDRNLENYFRITKAYVDNFGHDGLFHTIGLAERLFSADRAENLELKKYTYRRISEFLKKQYPASKLLVGSWDFSMFWHNDEVSALLDELNPEQCIIFDYTSDTLDEKTNFENWSVVGRFPYIFGIFHAYEPSNGVRGDYERIERRMKTAAEDPYCKGFVTWQELSHGDSFMLEYTAANAWQPVGNSRAELLPRYCTARFGKLARMFERIYNELYPVTSLFVWGGDKENEANNFFNDYTYDQISTLI
;
A
#
# COMPACT_ATOMS: atom_id res chain seq x y z
N LEU A 1 -15.79 -4.01 -6.00
CA LEU A 1 -15.08 -3.91 -4.71
C LEU A 1 -14.66 -2.47 -4.47
N ARG A 2 -14.86 -1.98 -3.26
CA ARG A 2 -14.34 -0.70 -2.81
C ARG A 2 -13.31 -0.94 -1.75
N TYR A 3 -12.11 -0.70 -2.12
CA TYR A 3 -10.98 -0.99 -1.29
C TYR A 3 -10.38 0.30 -0.75
N PHE A 4 -10.23 0.34 0.55
CA PHE A 4 -9.41 1.33 1.21
C PHE A 4 -8.22 0.60 1.82
N ALA A 5 -7.07 0.77 1.22
CA ALA A 5 -5.84 0.33 1.84
C ALA A 5 -5.39 1.43 2.80
N HIS A 6 -5.63 1.21 4.04
CA HIS A 6 -5.03 2.01 5.08
C HIS A 6 -3.64 1.44 5.34
N ARG A 7 -2.68 2.04 4.75
CA ARG A 7 -1.31 1.88 5.15
C ARG A 7 -1.13 2.73 6.39
N GLY A 8 -1.33 2.13 7.52
CA GLY A 8 -0.99 2.73 8.79
C GLY A 8 0.51 2.86 8.86
N LEU A 9 1.01 3.79 8.17
CA LEU A 9 2.31 4.21 8.43
C LEU A 9 2.27 5.22 9.49
N HIS A 10 1.97 4.61 10.29
CA HIS A 10 3.06 3.81 10.45
C HIS A 10 4.09 4.69 11.02
N ARG A 11 4.58 5.55 11.02
CA ARG A 11 5.58 6.37 11.64
C ARG A 11 5.05 7.69 12.12
N PHE A 12 3.92 8.13 11.51
CA PHE A 12 3.48 9.49 11.71
C PHE A 12 2.04 9.64 12.19
N GLN A 13 1.18 8.66 11.98
CA GLN A 13 -0.22 8.78 12.37
C GLN A 13 -0.84 7.49 12.90
N ALA A 14 -1.24 6.59 12.03
CA ALA A 14 -2.15 5.52 12.37
C ALA A 14 -1.54 4.44 13.27
N GLU A 15 -0.22 4.30 13.31
CA GLU A 15 0.42 3.40 14.27
C GLU A 15 0.35 3.90 15.72
N MET A 16 0.12 5.20 15.89
CA MET A 16 -0.06 5.82 17.19
C MET A 16 -1.53 5.89 17.60
N TRP A 17 -2.43 5.45 16.73
CA TRP A 17 -3.86 5.51 17.01
C TRP A 17 -4.26 4.49 18.07
N SER A 18 -5.08 4.96 18.97
CA SER A 18 -5.80 4.12 19.93
C SER A 18 -6.87 3.27 19.24
N GLU A 19 -7.39 2.30 19.94
CA GLU A 19 -8.52 1.48 19.48
C GLU A 19 -9.74 2.33 19.13
N ASP A 20 -10.00 3.40 19.88
CA ASP A 20 -11.11 4.32 19.60
C ASP A 20 -10.92 5.11 18.30
N GLU A 21 -9.70 5.54 18.00
CA GLU A 21 -9.38 6.22 16.74
C GLU A 21 -9.53 5.27 15.55
N TRP A 22 -9.07 4.03 15.66
CA TRP A 22 -9.29 3.00 14.66
C TRP A 22 -10.78 2.70 14.44
N LYS A 23 -11.55 2.63 15.52
CA LYS A 23 -12.99 2.46 15.43
C LYS A 23 -13.65 3.58 14.63
N HIS A 24 -13.29 4.83 14.89
CA HIS A 24 -13.78 5.97 14.12
C HIS A 24 -13.41 5.88 12.64
N GLU A 25 -12.21 5.43 12.33
CA GLU A 25 -11.76 5.21 10.95
C GLU A 25 -12.59 4.14 10.24
N LEU A 26 -12.77 2.98 10.86
CA LEU A 26 -13.56 1.89 10.29
C LEU A 26 -15.04 2.31 10.13
N ASP A 27 -15.60 3.07 11.06
CA ASP A 27 -16.94 3.65 10.93
C ASP A 27 -17.04 4.65 9.78
N TRP A 28 -15.97 5.42 9.55
CA TRP A 28 -15.88 6.32 8.40
C TRP A 28 -15.84 5.54 7.08
N LEU A 29 -15.07 4.47 6.99
CA LEU A 29 -15.05 3.59 5.81
C LEU A 29 -16.43 3.08 5.46
N LEU A 30 -17.20 2.61 6.45
CA LEU A 30 -18.59 2.20 6.25
C LEU A 30 -19.47 3.34 5.75
N LYS A 31 -19.40 4.52 6.36
CA LYS A 31 -20.17 5.71 5.94
C LYS A 31 -19.85 6.09 4.49
N LYS A 32 -18.61 5.87 4.05
CA LYS A 32 -18.18 6.08 2.66
C LYS A 32 -18.43 4.87 1.77
N ARG A 33 -19.04 3.82 2.29
CA ARG A 33 -19.37 2.58 1.59
C ARG A 33 -18.16 1.83 1.03
N PHE A 34 -17.01 1.92 1.68
CA PHE A 34 -15.94 0.99 1.44
C PHE A 34 -16.32 -0.38 2.01
N ASN A 35 -15.91 -1.44 1.33
CA ASN A 35 -16.19 -2.82 1.74
C ASN A 35 -14.94 -3.69 1.83
N MET A 36 -13.77 -3.08 1.67
CA MET A 36 -12.49 -3.73 1.91
C MET A 36 -11.61 -2.81 2.72
N PHE A 37 -10.88 -3.40 3.63
CA PHE A 37 -9.91 -2.70 4.48
C PHE A 37 -8.68 -3.59 4.65
N MET A 38 -7.50 -3.09 4.31
CA MET A 38 -6.24 -3.77 4.52
C MET A 38 -5.42 -3.02 5.55
N LEU A 39 -5.24 -3.64 6.71
CA LEU A 39 -4.40 -3.09 7.76
C LEU A 39 -2.92 -3.30 7.39
N ARG A 40 -2.19 -2.20 7.32
CA ARG A 40 -0.77 -2.22 6.98
C ARG A 40 0.06 -1.47 8.02
N ILE A 41 0.06 -2.00 9.21
CA ILE A 41 1.00 -1.64 10.26
C ILE A 41 2.18 -2.63 10.26
N GLY A 42 3.30 -2.28 10.86
CA GLY A 42 4.47 -3.18 10.92
C GLY A 42 4.10 -4.59 11.39
N GLY A 43 4.77 -5.58 10.84
CA GLY A 43 4.50 -7.00 11.07
C GLY A 43 5.42 -7.69 12.08
N GLU A 44 6.23 -6.93 12.79
CA GLU A 44 7.21 -7.47 13.75
C GLU A 44 6.54 -8.23 14.89
N ASP A 45 5.33 -7.84 15.27
CA ASP A 45 4.51 -8.53 16.27
C ASP A 45 4.02 -9.91 15.84
N ILE A 46 4.14 -10.25 14.56
CA ILE A 46 3.76 -11.57 14.04
C ILE A 46 4.90 -12.60 14.25
N PHE A 47 6.15 -12.14 14.38
CA PHE A 47 7.28 -13.04 14.59
C PHE A 47 7.17 -13.86 15.89
N PRO A 48 6.85 -13.29 17.06
CA PRO A 48 6.61 -14.09 18.27
C PRO A 48 5.48 -15.10 18.12
N LEU A 49 4.47 -14.80 17.30
CA LEU A 49 3.39 -15.75 17.00
C LEU A 49 3.83 -16.87 16.07
N ALA A 50 4.69 -16.56 15.09
CA ALA A 50 5.21 -17.52 14.12
C ALA A 50 6.36 -18.36 14.70
N PHE A 51 7.20 -17.78 15.54
CA PHE A 51 8.44 -18.36 16.05
C PHE A 51 8.57 -18.16 17.56
N PRO A 52 7.63 -18.71 18.38
CA PRO A 52 7.59 -18.44 19.82
C PRO A 52 8.81 -18.97 20.59
N ASP A 53 9.57 -19.92 20.01
CA ASP A 53 10.79 -20.46 20.62
C ASP A 53 12.03 -19.59 20.33
N ILE A 54 11.90 -18.59 19.44
CA ILE A 54 13.01 -17.77 18.96
C ILE A 54 12.78 -16.29 19.25
N CYS A 55 11.57 -15.80 18.99
CA CYS A 55 11.22 -14.38 19.08
C CYS A 55 10.32 -14.14 20.28
N ASP A 56 10.54 -13.04 20.99
CA ASP A 56 9.76 -12.62 22.15
C ASP A 56 9.09 -11.26 21.87
N PHE A 57 7.90 -11.06 22.39
CA PHE A 57 7.22 -9.78 22.40
C PHE A 57 8.01 -8.67 23.13
N ALA A 58 8.82 -9.06 24.11
CA ALA A 58 9.67 -8.14 24.86
C ALA A 58 10.89 -7.64 24.07
N GLU A 59 11.25 -8.28 22.95
CA GLU A 59 12.41 -7.88 22.15
C GLU A 59 12.23 -6.48 21.56
N GLY A 60 11.00 -6.11 21.27
CA GLY A 60 10.72 -4.90 20.51
C GLY A 60 11.06 -5.04 19.03
N ASP A 61 10.91 -3.97 18.28
CA ASP A 61 11.25 -3.91 16.87
C ASP A 61 12.57 -3.17 16.62
N ALA A 62 13.29 -2.81 17.68
CA ALA A 62 14.52 -2.03 17.61
C ALA A 62 15.73 -2.86 17.22
N GLY A 63 15.85 -4.00 16.96
CA GLY A 63 16.95 -4.92 16.59
C GLY A 63 18.37 -4.36 16.41
N ASN A 64 18.55 -3.09 16.11
CA ASN A 64 19.84 -2.45 15.92
C ASN A 64 19.85 -1.02 16.52
N PRO A 65 20.81 -0.69 17.42
CA PRO A 65 20.94 0.65 18.00
C PRO A 65 21.35 1.75 16.98
N GLU A 66 21.86 1.39 15.80
CA GLU A 66 22.20 2.33 14.73
C GLU A 66 20.99 2.71 13.86
N ARG A 67 19.79 2.25 14.22
CA ARG A 67 18.57 2.56 13.50
C ARG A 67 18.27 4.05 13.50
N HIS A 68 17.73 4.49 12.38
CA HIS A 68 17.06 5.77 12.32
C HIS A 68 15.83 5.74 13.23
N GLY A 69 15.57 6.81 13.97
CA GLY A 69 14.46 6.91 14.91
C GLY A 69 13.07 6.62 14.33
N PHE A 70 12.93 6.64 13.01
CA PHE A 70 11.71 6.25 12.31
C PHE A 70 11.41 4.75 12.36
N ASP A 71 12.42 3.92 12.52
CA ASP A 71 12.26 2.46 12.47
C ASP A 71 12.06 1.86 13.86
N ASP A 72 12.26 2.65 14.92
CA ASP A 72 12.03 2.24 16.28
C ASP A 72 10.66 2.71 16.77
N ARG A 73 9.72 1.78 16.83
CA ARG A 73 8.34 2.01 17.30
C ARG A 73 8.14 1.64 18.74
N THR A 74 9.11 0.97 19.33
CA THR A 74 9.05 0.48 20.72
C THR A 74 8.75 1.57 21.74
N PRO A 75 9.23 2.83 21.59
CA PRO A 75 8.85 3.92 22.49
C PRO A 75 7.37 4.29 22.47
N ILE A 76 6.65 3.91 21.39
CA ILE A 76 5.24 4.26 21.18
C ILE A 76 4.34 3.15 21.69
N SER A 77 4.67 1.90 21.35
CA SER A 77 3.94 0.72 21.76
C SER A 77 4.85 -0.50 21.76
N THR A 78 4.65 -1.40 22.71
CA THR A 78 5.32 -2.71 22.70
C THR A 78 4.80 -3.57 21.55
N LEU A 79 5.54 -4.61 21.17
CA LEU A 79 5.05 -5.59 20.18
C LEU A 79 3.79 -6.31 20.68
N GLU A 80 3.67 -6.54 21.97
CA GLU A 80 2.48 -7.17 22.57
C GLU A 80 1.25 -6.26 22.44
N GLU A 81 1.37 -4.98 22.77
CA GLU A 81 0.30 -4.00 22.60
C GLU A 81 -0.09 -3.84 21.12
N ARG A 82 0.88 -3.86 20.21
CA ARG A 82 0.62 -3.83 18.76
C ARG A 82 -0.14 -5.07 18.31
N SER A 83 0.23 -6.25 18.77
CA SER A 83 -0.48 -7.49 18.44
C SER A 83 -1.92 -7.49 18.98
N GLN A 84 -2.13 -6.99 20.19
CA GLN A 84 -3.46 -6.82 20.78
C GLN A 84 -4.30 -5.82 19.97
N LEU A 85 -3.72 -4.67 19.63
CA LEU A 85 -4.37 -3.65 18.81
C LEU A 85 -4.72 -4.20 17.41
N ARG A 86 -3.80 -4.94 16.77
CA ARG A 86 -4.07 -5.64 15.50
C ARG A 86 -5.28 -6.55 15.61
N GLY A 87 -5.35 -7.37 16.65
CA GLY A 87 -6.48 -8.25 16.91
C GLY A 87 -7.80 -7.48 17.07
N ALA A 88 -7.77 -6.38 17.83
CA ALA A 88 -8.93 -5.51 18.01
C ALA A 88 -9.38 -4.88 16.70
N ILE A 89 -8.46 -4.34 15.88
CA ILE A 89 -8.78 -3.73 14.58
C ILE A 89 -9.36 -4.77 13.62
N CYS A 90 -8.73 -5.95 13.49
CA CYS A 90 -9.22 -7.01 12.62
C CYS A 90 -10.63 -7.47 13.03
N LYS A 91 -10.88 -7.61 14.33
CA LYS A 91 -12.21 -7.91 14.87
C LYS A 91 -13.24 -6.82 14.53
N MET A 92 -12.91 -5.57 14.80
CA MET A 92 -13.78 -4.44 14.47
C MET A 92 -14.09 -4.32 12.98
N ALA A 93 -13.11 -4.59 12.11
CA ALA A 93 -13.30 -4.62 10.66
C ALA A 93 -14.26 -5.75 10.25
N LYS A 94 -14.10 -6.95 10.83
CA LYS A 94 -15.00 -8.09 10.59
C LYS A 94 -16.42 -7.83 11.06
N GLU A 95 -16.61 -7.19 12.21
CA GLU A 95 -17.92 -6.78 12.72
C GLU A 95 -18.67 -5.79 11.79
N ARG A 96 -17.91 -5.17 10.87
CA ARG A 96 -18.41 -4.23 9.86
C ARG A 96 -18.51 -4.83 8.46
N ASP A 97 -18.36 -6.16 8.34
CA ASP A 97 -18.32 -6.86 7.05
C ASP A 97 -17.29 -6.30 6.07
N LEU A 98 -16.18 -5.74 6.58
CA LEU A 98 -15.06 -5.30 5.76
C LEU A 98 -14.18 -6.51 5.40
N ILE A 99 -14.01 -6.74 4.13
CA ILE A 99 -13.10 -7.78 3.60
C ILE A 99 -11.66 -7.37 3.92
N GLN A 100 -10.90 -8.29 4.52
CA GLN A 100 -9.52 -8.02 4.98
C GLN A 100 -8.51 -8.84 4.19
N PRO A 101 -7.87 -8.27 3.16
CA PRO A 101 -6.71 -8.91 2.53
C PRO A 101 -5.54 -9.05 3.51
N VAL A 102 -4.82 -10.15 3.38
CA VAL A 102 -3.65 -10.50 4.21
C VAL A 102 -2.39 -10.43 3.37
N ASP A 103 -1.32 -9.85 3.91
CA ASP A 103 -0.01 -9.92 3.27
C ASP A 103 0.52 -11.35 3.24
N CYS A 104 1.06 -11.75 2.10
CA CYS A 104 1.55 -13.09 1.86
C CYS A 104 2.94 -13.06 1.20
N GLY A 105 3.76 -14.01 1.58
CA GLY A 105 5.07 -14.22 1.00
C GLY A 105 6.13 -13.31 1.60
N THR A 106 6.95 -12.75 0.75
CA THR A 106 8.12 -12.00 1.19
C THR A 106 7.77 -10.75 1.96
N MET A 107 8.40 -10.56 3.10
CA MET A 107 8.38 -9.31 3.84
C MET A 107 9.50 -8.43 3.29
N THR A 108 9.18 -7.57 2.37
CA THR A 108 10.20 -6.85 1.62
C THR A 108 10.12 -5.36 1.79
N HIS A 109 9.05 -4.91 2.41
CA HIS A 109 8.82 -3.50 2.52
C HIS A 109 9.38 -2.94 3.83
N TRP A 110 9.79 -1.70 3.78
CA TRP A 110 10.41 -0.96 4.87
C TRP A 110 9.55 -0.73 6.13
N TYR A 111 8.28 -1.08 6.11
CA TYR A 111 7.40 -1.04 7.29
C TYR A 111 7.44 -2.32 8.15
N SER A 112 8.13 -3.37 7.71
CA SER A 112 8.31 -4.59 8.48
C SER A 112 9.79 -5.00 8.48
N ARG A 113 10.30 -5.32 9.64
CA ARG A 113 11.71 -5.68 9.84
C ARG A 113 11.80 -7.06 10.45
N THR A 114 12.87 -7.76 10.14
CA THR A 114 13.17 -9.05 10.75
C THR A 114 13.76 -8.82 12.15
N PRO A 115 13.22 -9.42 13.22
CA PRO A 115 13.82 -9.36 14.54
C PRO A 115 15.26 -9.88 14.58
N GLN A 116 16.10 -9.29 15.41
CA GLN A 116 17.51 -9.71 15.54
C GLN A 116 17.64 -11.14 16.08
N SER A 117 16.78 -11.53 17.03
CA SER A 117 16.73 -12.90 17.56
C SER A 117 16.50 -13.93 16.46
N PHE A 118 15.61 -13.64 15.51
CA PHE A 118 15.38 -14.50 14.36
C PHE A 118 16.64 -14.61 13.47
N ILE A 119 17.29 -13.49 13.18
CA ILE A 119 18.52 -13.48 12.38
C ILE A 119 19.61 -14.29 13.03
N ASP A 120 19.79 -14.15 14.34
CA ASP A 120 20.84 -14.83 15.09
C ASP A 120 20.60 -16.34 15.21
N SER A 121 19.33 -16.74 15.33
CA SER A 121 18.93 -18.15 15.45
C SER A 121 18.88 -18.85 14.09
N GLU A 122 18.09 -18.33 13.17
CA GLU A 122 17.82 -18.98 11.89
C GLU A 122 18.90 -18.73 10.82
N LYS A 123 19.66 -17.64 10.98
CA LYS A 123 20.76 -17.26 10.08
C LYS A 123 20.34 -17.28 8.62
N PRO A 124 19.27 -16.56 8.26
CA PRO A 124 18.76 -16.56 6.89
C PRO A 124 19.84 -16.10 5.93
N THR A 125 19.86 -16.70 4.75
CA THR A 125 20.62 -16.16 3.63
C THR A 125 19.88 -14.96 3.05
N PHE A 126 20.60 -13.96 2.54
CA PHE A 126 20.03 -12.73 2.02
C PHE A 126 20.25 -12.62 0.52
N LEU A 127 19.29 -12.03 -0.17
CA LEU A 127 19.50 -11.59 -1.55
C LEU A 127 20.56 -10.49 -1.59
N SER A 128 21.39 -10.51 -2.62
CA SER A 128 22.22 -9.35 -2.94
C SER A 128 21.29 -8.21 -3.36
N GLN A 129 21.40 -7.06 -2.72
CA GLN A 129 20.49 -5.95 -2.93
C GLN A 129 21.28 -4.70 -3.27
N THR A 130 21.04 -4.15 -4.46
CA THR A 130 21.70 -2.93 -4.94
C THR A 130 21.05 -1.66 -4.40
N THR A 131 19.77 -1.76 -4.05
CA THR A 131 19.00 -0.66 -3.47
C THR A 131 18.35 -1.16 -2.20
N SER A 132 18.76 -0.65 -1.07
CA SER A 132 18.10 -0.86 0.21
C SER A 132 18.10 0.45 0.96
N ILE A 133 16.94 0.84 1.46
CA ILE A 133 16.81 1.99 2.37
C ILE A 133 17.31 1.64 3.77
N TYR A 134 17.57 0.35 4.03
CA TYR A 134 18.12 -0.14 5.29
C TYR A 134 19.51 -0.71 5.08
N ALA A 135 20.46 -0.23 5.86
CA ALA A 135 21.84 -0.69 5.82
C ALA A 135 22.09 -1.98 6.60
N ASP A 136 21.16 -2.35 7.48
CA ASP A 136 21.28 -3.50 8.37
C ASP A 136 20.52 -4.74 7.87
N LYS A 137 20.88 -5.91 8.40
CA LYS A 137 20.28 -7.19 8.02
C LYS A 137 18.79 -7.29 8.34
N CYS A 138 18.29 -6.56 9.34
CA CYS A 138 16.89 -6.58 9.72
C CYS A 138 15.97 -6.03 8.61
N GLY A 139 16.50 -5.15 7.76
CA GLY A 139 15.78 -4.58 6.60
C GLY A 139 16.00 -5.32 5.28
N LEU A 140 16.81 -6.38 5.25
CA LEU A 140 17.12 -7.11 4.03
C LEU A 140 16.07 -8.19 3.72
N VAL A 141 15.85 -8.43 2.44
CA VAL A 141 15.05 -9.55 1.93
C VAL A 141 15.85 -10.84 2.04
N TRP A 142 15.24 -11.87 2.61
CA TRP A 142 15.85 -13.20 2.64
C TRP A 142 15.86 -13.81 1.24
N ASP A 143 16.88 -14.61 0.93
CA ASP A 143 16.95 -15.28 -0.36
C ASP A 143 15.84 -16.33 -0.46
N ILE A 144 14.86 -16.05 -1.30
CA ILE A 144 13.68 -16.90 -1.53
C ILE A 144 13.98 -18.18 -2.30
N ARG A 145 15.19 -18.32 -2.86
CA ARG A 145 15.67 -19.55 -3.49
C ARG A 145 16.12 -20.58 -2.45
N ASP A 146 16.36 -20.16 -1.21
CA ASP A 146 16.51 -21.04 -0.07
C ASP A 146 15.12 -21.44 0.44
N ASP A 147 14.76 -22.71 0.27
CA ASP A 147 13.45 -23.24 0.66
C ASP A 147 13.16 -23.00 2.15
N ARG A 148 14.16 -23.01 3.03
CA ARG A 148 13.97 -22.72 4.46
C ARG A 148 13.53 -21.28 4.68
N ASN A 149 14.13 -20.32 3.98
CA ASN A 149 13.73 -18.93 4.06
C ASN A 149 12.30 -18.74 3.55
N LEU A 150 11.97 -19.38 2.44
CA LEU A 150 10.64 -19.31 1.86
C LEU A 150 9.57 -19.93 2.77
N GLU A 151 9.87 -21.08 3.37
CA GLU A 151 8.99 -21.73 4.36
C GLU A 151 8.78 -20.84 5.59
N ASN A 152 9.81 -20.15 6.05
CA ASN A 152 9.69 -19.19 7.16
C ASN A 152 8.80 -17.99 6.79
N TYR A 153 8.89 -17.43 5.59
CA TYR A 153 7.95 -16.42 5.11
C TYR A 153 6.50 -16.93 5.12
N PHE A 154 6.27 -18.14 4.64
CA PHE A 154 4.94 -18.74 4.66
C PHE A 154 4.45 -19.07 6.07
N ARG A 155 5.36 -19.38 6.99
CA ARG A 155 5.01 -19.56 8.40
C ARG A 155 4.52 -18.26 9.03
N ILE A 156 5.12 -17.11 8.68
CA ILE A 156 4.63 -15.79 9.11
C ILE A 156 3.22 -15.54 8.57
N THR A 157 2.98 -15.79 7.28
CA THR A 157 1.63 -15.67 6.69
C THR A 157 0.61 -16.55 7.42
N LYS A 158 0.97 -17.80 7.71
CA LYS A 158 0.08 -18.71 8.45
C LYS A 158 -0.20 -18.23 9.87
N ALA A 159 0.82 -17.75 10.57
CA ALA A 159 0.66 -17.22 11.93
C ALA A 159 -0.29 -16.01 11.94
N TYR A 160 -0.21 -15.14 10.94
CA TYR A 160 -1.19 -14.06 10.78
C TYR A 160 -2.62 -14.63 10.63
N VAL A 161 -2.81 -15.55 9.69
CA VAL A 161 -4.13 -16.14 9.41
C VAL A 161 -4.69 -16.87 10.63
N ASP A 162 -3.86 -17.64 11.34
CA ASP A 162 -4.28 -18.44 12.49
C ASP A 162 -4.71 -17.55 13.67
N ASN A 163 -4.14 -16.36 13.81
CA ASN A 163 -4.44 -15.45 14.93
C ASN A 163 -5.49 -14.36 14.57
N PHE A 164 -5.51 -13.90 13.33
CA PHE A 164 -6.35 -12.74 12.93
C PHE A 164 -7.37 -13.08 11.85
N GLY A 165 -7.27 -14.26 11.23
CA GLY A 165 -8.18 -14.72 10.19
C GLY A 165 -7.82 -14.22 8.78
N HIS A 166 -8.66 -14.57 7.81
CA HIS A 166 -8.58 -14.09 6.42
C HIS A 166 -9.93 -14.19 5.72
N ASP A 167 -10.14 -13.38 4.67
CA ASP A 167 -11.35 -13.37 3.85
C ASP A 167 -11.11 -13.85 2.41
N GLY A 168 -10.10 -14.70 2.22
CA GLY A 168 -9.79 -15.31 0.93
C GLY A 168 -9.06 -14.41 -0.07
N LEU A 169 -8.57 -13.26 0.38
CA LEU A 169 -7.70 -12.38 -0.43
C LEU A 169 -6.34 -12.26 0.22
N PHE A 170 -5.31 -12.54 -0.55
CA PHE A 170 -3.92 -12.36 -0.14
C PHE A 170 -3.25 -11.32 -1.03
N HIS A 171 -2.39 -10.52 -0.47
CA HIS A 171 -1.70 -9.46 -1.18
C HIS A 171 -0.19 -9.67 -1.10
N THR A 172 0.51 -9.37 -2.17
CA THR A 172 1.97 -9.31 -2.16
C THR A 172 2.46 -8.07 -2.90
N ILE A 173 3.50 -7.45 -2.35
CA ILE A 173 4.33 -6.47 -3.04
C ILE A 173 5.63 -7.14 -3.51
N GLY A 174 5.83 -8.39 -3.11
CA GLY A 174 6.94 -9.22 -3.54
C GLY A 174 8.31 -8.59 -3.27
N LEU A 175 9.06 -8.31 -4.31
CA LEU A 175 10.44 -7.83 -4.27
C LEU A 175 10.56 -6.35 -4.67
N ALA A 176 9.57 -5.53 -4.31
CA ALA A 176 9.50 -4.12 -4.68
C ALA A 176 10.70 -3.29 -4.20
N GLU A 177 10.94 -2.21 -4.92
CA GLU A 177 11.93 -1.17 -4.60
C GLU A 177 13.38 -1.67 -4.57
N ARG A 178 13.67 -2.85 -5.14
CA ARG A 178 15.00 -3.44 -5.08
C ARG A 178 15.37 -4.14 -6.38
N LEU A 179 16.62 -4.01 -6.73
CA LEU A 179 17.27 -4.84 -7.74
C LEU A 179 18.27 -5.77 -7.04
N PHE A 180 18.28 -7.02 -7.44
CA PHE A 180 19.08 -8.09 -6.84
C PHE A 180 20.25 -8.48 -7.70
N SER A 181 20.23 -8.10 -8.97
CA SER A 181 21.30 -8.30 -9.95
C SER A 181 21.41 -7.08 -10.85
N ALA A 182 22.57 -6.87 -11.43
CA ALA A 182 22.76 -5.95 -12.54
C ALA A 182 22.13 -6.47 -13.85
N ASP A 183 21.90 -7.78 -13.95
CA ASP A 183 21.20 -8.41 -15.06
C ASP A 183 19.69 -8.34 -14.87
N ARG A 184 19.00 -7.69 -15.82
CA ARG A 184 17.56 -7.54 -15.80
C ARG A 184 16.84 -8.89 -15.96
N ALA A 185 17.38 -9.79 -16.76
CA ALA A 185 16.79 -11.11 -16.95
C ALA A 185 16.83 -11.94 -15.66
N GLU A 186 17.89 -11.86 -14.89
CA GLU A 186 17.95 -12.51 -13.57
C GLU A 186 16.94 -11.93 -12.60
N ASN A 187 16.77 -10.61 -12.56
CA ASN A 187 15.75 -9.97 -11.72
C ASN A 187 14.33 -10.44 -12.12
N LEU A 188 14.04 -10.50 -13.41
CA LEU A 188 12.75 -10.97 -13.91
C LEU A 188 12.49 -12.44 -13.53
N GLU A 189 13.45 -13.32 -13.74
CA GLU A 189 13.33 -14.73 -13.38
C GLU A 189 13.18 -14.95 -11.86
N LEU A 190 13.87 -14.17 -11.05
CA LEU A 190 13.70 -14.19 -9.60
C LEU A 190 12.29 -13.76 -9.19
N LYS A 191 11.76 -12.72 -9.82
CA LYS A 191 10.40 -12.23 -9.55
C LYS A 191 9.35 -13.26 -10.00
N LYS A 192 9.49 -13.85 -11.19
CA LYS A 192 8.63 -14.95 -11.67
C LYS A 192 8.66 -16.15 -10.71
N TYR A 193 9.85 -16.55 -10.26
CA TYR A 193 9.99 -17.61 -9.27
C TYR A 193 9.24 -17.28 -7.98
N THR A 194 9.35 -16.05 -7.48
CA THR A 194 8.66 -15.59 -6.26
C THR A 194 7.15 -15.74 -6.39
N TYR A 195 6.57 -15.20 -7.46
CA TYR A 195 5.13 -15.26 -7.69
C TYR A 195 4.62 -16.68 -7.89
N ARG A 196 5.39 -17.54 -8.56
CA ARG A 196 5.07 -18.96 -8.72
C ARG A 196 4.99 -19.65 -7.37
N ARG A 197 6.00 -19.49 -6.52
CA ARG A 197 6.04 -20.12 -5.20
C ARG A 197 4.94 -19.62 -4.27
N ILE A 198 4.62 -18.31 -4.29
CA ILE A 198 3.48 -17.76 -3.56
C ILE A 198 2.17 -18.34 -4.05
N SER A 199 1.97 -18.41 -5.36
CA SER A 199 0.76 -18.98 -5.96
C SER A 199 0.60 -20.46 -5.62
N GLU A 200 1.66 -21.25 -5.64
CA GLU A 200 1.68 -22.66 -5.23
C GLU A 200 1.31 -22.83 -3.75
N PHE A 201 1.87 -22.00 -2.88
CA PHE A 201 1.55 -21.98 -1.47
C PHE A 201 0.06 -21.68 -1.23
N LEU A 202 -0.47 -20.62 -1.84
CA LEU A 202 -1.87 -20.24 -1.70
C LEU A 202 -2.80 -21.35 -2.24
N LYS A 203 -2.49 -21.90 -3.40
CA LYS A 203 -3.28 -23.01 -3.98
C LYS A 203 -3.33 -24.24 -3.07
N LYS A 204 -2.23 -24.52 -2.36
CA LYS A 204 -2.14 -25.67 -1.45
C LYS A 204 -2.82 -25.41 -0.12
N GLN A 205 -2.62 -24.23 0.48
CA GLN A 205 -3.08 -23.92 1.85
C GLN A 205 -4.47 -23.27 1.86
N TYR A 206 -4.77 -22.44 0.86
CA TYR A 206 -5.99 -21.63 0.77
C TYR A 206 -6.59 -21.69 -0.66
N PRO A 207 -7.06 -22.86 -1.10
CA PRO A 207 -7.38 -23.13 -2.52
C PRO A 207 -8.51 -22.26 -3.09
N ALA A 208 -9.36 -21.69 -2.25
CA ALA A 208 -10.44 -20.79 -2.66
C ALA A 208 -10.02 -19.32 -2.69
N SER A 209 -8.79 -19.01 -2.31
CA SER A 209 -8.29 -17.63 -2.22
C SER A 209 -7.80 -17.11 -3.57
N LYS A 210 -7.64 -15.78 -3.63
CA LYS A 210 -7.02 -15.07 -4.75
C LYS A 210 -5.85 -14.22 -4.29
N LEU A 211 -4.86 -14.08 -5.15
CA LEU A 211 -3.71 -13.21 -4.94
C LEU A 211 -3.97 -11.84 -5.55
N LEU A 212 -3.86 -10.80 -4.74
CA LEU A 212 -3.78 -9.42 -5.19
C LEU A 212 -2.32 -9.12 -5.54
N VAL A 213 -2.06 -8.90 -6.82
CA VAL A 213 -0.74 -8.56 -7.35
C VAL A 213 -0.59 -7.05 -7.33
N GLY A 214 0.14 -6.52 -6.35
CA GLY A 214 0.26 -5.08 -6.13
C GLY A 214 1.12 -4.40 -7.18
N SER A 215 0.63 -3.30 -7.75
CA SER A 215 1.33 -2.54 -8.80
C SER A 215 2.65 -1.94 -8.34
N TRP A 216 2.79 -1.65 -7.04
CA TRP A 216 4.04 -1.14 -6.49
C TRP A 216 5.23 -2.07 -6.69
N ASP A 217 4.98 -3.38 -6.79
CA ASP A 217 6.02 -4.36 -7.06
C ASP A 217 6.72 -4.18 -8.41
N PHE A 218 6.12 -3.40 -9.28
CA PHE A 218 6.61 -3.11 -10.63
C PHE A 218 6.93 -1.62 -10.85
N SER A 219 6.78 -0.81 -9.83
CA SER A 219 7.14 0.61 -9.90
C SER A 219 8.65 0.79 -9.88
N MET A 220 9.12 1.91 -10.39
CA MET A 220 10.48 2.43 -10.35
C MET A 220 11.50 1.73 -11.25
N PHE A 221 11.60 0.39 -11.27
CA PHE A 221 12.72 -0.31 -11.92
C PHE A 221 12.32 -1.23 -13.07
N TRP A 222 11.03 -1.43 -13.29
CA TRP A 222 10.50 -2.43 -14.22
C TRP A 222 9.99 -1.79 -15.51
N HIS A 223 10.28 -2.41 -16.65
CA HIS A 223 9.70 -2.04 -17.93
C HIS A 223 8.37 -2.76 -18.14
N ASN A 224 7.47 -2.15 -18.91
CA ASN A 224 6.13 -2.69 -19.15
C ASN A 224 6.13 -4.08 -19.78
N ASP A 225 7.08 -4.38 -20.66
CA ASP A 225 7.25 -5.69 -21.29
C ASP A 225 7.69 -6.77 -20.30
N GLU A 226 8.52 -6.42 -19.32
CA GLU A 226 8.92 -7.33 -18.23
C GLU A 226 7.74 -7.65 -17.32
N VAL A 227 6.93 -6.65 -16.98
CA VAL A 227 5.71 -6.85 -16.20
C VAL A 227 4.73 -7.75 -16.98
N SER A 228 4.52 -7.49 -18.26
CA SER A 228 3.68 -8.33 -19.12
C SER A 228 4.19 -9.77 -19.17
N ALA A 229 5.50 -9.97 -19.31
CA ALA A 229 6.11 -11.30 -19.31
C ALA A 229 5.97 -12.06 -17.99
N LEU A 230 5.94 -11.34 -16.86
CA LEU A 230 5.63 -11.96 -15.57
C LEU A 230 4.13 -12.34 -15.49
N LEU A 231 3.26 -11.44 -15.90
CA LEU A 231 1.82 -11.69 -15.88
C LEU A 231 1.42 -12.86 -16.78
N ASP A 232 2.19 -13.15 -17.84
CA ASP A 232 1.97 -14.31 -18.71
C ASP A 232 2.07 -15.66 -17.98
N GLU A 233 2.78 -15.70 -16.84
CA GLU A 233 2.91 -16.91 -16.02
C GLU A 233 1.80 -17.04 -14.95
N LEU A 234 1.01 -15.99 -14.72
CA LEU A 234 -0.02 -15.98 -13.71
C LEU A 234 -1.37 -16.47 -14.25
N ASN A 235 -2.12 -17.15 -13.39
CA ASN A 235 -3.47 -17.58 -13.73
C ASN A 235 -4.49 -16.48 -13.41
N PRO A 236 -5.21 -15.91 -14.42
CA PRO A 236 -6.22 -14.90 -14.19
C PRO A 236 -7.38 -15.31 -13.27
N GLU A 237 -7.63 -16.62 -13.15
CA GLU A 237 -8.65 -17.13 -12.23
C GLU A 237 -8.21 -17.09 -10.76
N GLN A 238 -6.91 -17.03 -10.51
CA GLN A 238 -6.32 -17.04 -9.16
C GLN A 238 -5.75 -15.70 -8.74
N CYS A 239 -5.60 -14.76 -9.68
CA CYS A 239 -4.99 -13.47 -9.45
C CYS A 239 -5.94 -12.32 -9.78
N ILE A 240 -5.79 -11.22 -9.05
CA ILE A 240 -6.40 -9.93 -9.35
C ILE A 240 -5.25 -8.91 -9.40
N ILE A 241 -5.11 -8.19 -10.48
CA ILE A 241 -4.13 -7.12 -10.57
C ILE A 241 -4.61 -5.96 -9.70
N PHE A 242 -3.81 -5.62 -8.72
CA PHE A 242 -4.15 -4.61 -7.72
C PHE A 242 -3.37 -3.34 -8.03
N ASP A 243 -3.92 -2.56 -8.98
CA ASP A 243 -3.26 -1.36 -9.49
C ASP A 243 -3.72 -0.13 -8.73
N TYR A 244 -2.96 0.26 -7.74
CA TYR A 244 -3.19 1.47 -6.94
C TYR A 244 -2.24 2.62 -7.30
N THR A 245 -1.55 2.55 -8.43
CA THR A 245 -0.65 3.59 -8.93
C THR A 245 -1.10 4.17 -10.26
N SER A 246 -2.41 4.21 -10.52
CA SER A 246 -2.98 4.69 -11.79
C SER A 246 -3.20 6.20 -11.86
N ASP A 247 -2.74 6.96 -10.89
CA ASP A 247 -2.77 8.43 -10.87
C ASP A 247 -1.45 9.08 -11.32
N THR A 248 -0.62 8.32 -12.05
CA THR A 248 0.61 8.80 -12.65
C THR A 248 0.39 9.81 -13.78
N LEU A 249 1.46 10.49 -14.21
CA LEU A 249 1.45 11.40 -15.37
C LEU A 249 1.43 10.70 -16.73
N ASP A 250 1.66 9.39 -16.76
CA ASP A 250 1.69 8.62 -17.99
C ASP A 250 0.40 8.78 -18.80
N GLU A 251 0.50 8.71 -20.10
CA GLU A 251 -0.65 8.80 -21.00
C GLU A 251 -1.62 7.64 -20.75
N LYS A 252 -1.08 6.43 -20.59
CA LYS A 252 -1.84 5.21 -20.30
C LYS A 252 -1.66 4.78 -18.85
N THR A 253 -2.65 4.08 -18.34
CA THR A 253 -2.60 3.43 -17.04
C THR A 253 -1.75 2.17 -17.07
N ASN A 254 -1.32 1.68 -15.91
CA ASN A 254 -0.58 0.42 -15.81
C ASN A 254 -1.38 -0.76 -16.37
N PHE A 255 -2.68 -0.84 -16.11
CA PHE A 255 -3.50 -1.94 -16.61
C PHE A 255 -3.61 -1.94 -18.16
N GLU A 256 -3.48 -0.78 -18.81
CA GLU A 256 -3.36 -0.68 -20.27
C GLU A 256 -1.95 -1.07 -20.76
N ASN A 257 -0.91 -0.58 -20.09
CA ASN A 257 0.49 -0.81 -20.46
C ASN A 257 0.95 -2.26 -20.22
N TRP A 258 0.42 -2.94 -19.22
CA TRP A 258 0.79 -4.32 -18.86
C TRP A 258 -0.08 -5.39 -19.50
N SER A 259 -0.89 -5.04 -20.47
CA SER A 259 -1.80 -5.97 -21.14
C SER A 259 -2.77 -6.68 -20.18
N VAL A 260 -3.27 -5.97 -19.18
CA VAL A 260 -4.22 -6.47 -18.19
C VAL A 260 -5.66 -6.41 -18.72
N VAL A 261 -5.98 -5.36 -19.47
CA VAL A 261 -7.31 -5.10 -20.03
C VAL A 261 -7.78 -6.30 -20.86
N GLY A 262 -9.00 -6.76 -20.58
CA GLY A 262 -9.60 -7.90 -21.28
C GLY A 262 -8.99 -9.27 -20.94
N ARG A 263 -8.06 -9.34 -19.99
CA ARG A 263 -7.32 -10.56 -19.66
C ARG A 263 -7.38 -10.91 -18.17
N PHE A 264 -7.05 -9.99 -17.30
CA PHE A 264 -7.07 -10.19 -15.85
C PHE A 264 -8.20 -9.42 -15.18
N PRO A 265 -8.84 -9.96 -14.14
CA PRO A 265 -9.56 -9.12 -13.22
C PRO A 265 -8.60 -8.15 -12.54
N TYR A 266 -8.99 -6.89 -12.41
CA TYR A 266 -8.16 -5.88 -11.77
C TYR A 266 -8.98 -4.91 -10.91
N ILE A 267 -8.31 -4.28 -9.98
CA ILE A 267 -8.82 -3.18 -9.17
C ILE A 267 -8.01 -1.94 -9.56
N PHE A 268 -8.71 -0.94 -10.07
CA PHE A 268 -8.13 0.35 -10.42
C PHE A 268 -8.01 1.24 -9.20
N GLY A 269 -6.95 2.04 -9.11
CA GLY A 269 -6.81 2.92 -7.97
C GLY A 269 -5.76 4.00 -8.08
N ILE A 270 -5.66 4.76 -7.01
CA ILE A 270 -4.75 5.89 -6.87
C ILE A 270 -3.85 5.73 -5.66
N PHE A 271 -2.62 6.22 -5.79
CA PHE A 271 -1.64 6.32 -4.73
C PHE A 271 -1.56 7.78 -4.27
N HIS A 272 -2.43 8.13 -3.35
CA HIS A 272 -2.60 9.50 -2.90
C HIS A 272 -2.14 9.69 -1.47
N ALA A 273 -1.64 10.90 -1.15
CA ALA A 273 -1.12 11.25 0.18
C ALA A 273 -0.03 10.28 0.67
N TYR A 274 1.02 10.14 -0.11
CA TYR A 274 2.20 9.34 0.26
C TYR A 274 3.17 10.12 1.14
N GLU A 275 3.96 9.39 1.89
CA GLU A 275 5.00 9.91 2.76
C GLU A 275 6.19 10.49 1.95
N PRO A 276 6.76 11.64 2.34
CA PRO A 276 6.38 12.50 3.46
C PRO A 276 5.34 13.56 3.12
N SER A 277 4.77 13.53 1.96
CA SER A 277 3.94 14.59 1.41
C SER A 277 2.48 14.48 1.86
N ASN A 278 2.01 15.47 2.58
CA ASN A 278 0.66 15.58 3.12
C ASN A 278 -0.10 16.78 2.53
N GLY A 279 0.16 17.09 1.28
CA GLY A 279 -0.44 18.24 0.60
C GLY A 279 -1.74 17.92 -0.11
N VAL A 280 -2.54 18.95 -0.33
CA VAL A 280 -3.68 18.89 -1.27
C VAL A 280 -3.10 18.83 -2.67
N ARG A 281 -3.45 17.79 -3.42
CA ARG A 281 -2.92 17.55 -4.76
C ARG A 281 -3.82 16.67 -5.59
N GLY A 282 -3.46 16.53 -6.85
CA GLY A 282 -4.07 15.59 -7.79
C GLY A 282 -4.88 16.25 -8.89
N ASP A 283 -4.81 15.64 -10.06
CA ASP A 283 -5.56 16.02 -11.24
C ASP A 283 -6.91 15.26 -11.24
N TYR A 284 -7.95 15.89 -10.71
CA TYR A 284 -9.30 15.31 -10.63
C TYR A 284 -9.86 14.94 -12.01
N GLU A 285 -9.58 15.73 -13.04
CA GLU A 285 -10.07 15.45 -14.39
C GLU A 285 -9.39 14.23 -15.00
N ARG A 286 -8.11 14.04 -14.72
CA ARG A 286 -7.37 12.84 -15.13
C ARG A 286 -7.92 11.60 -14.42
N ILE A 287 -8.09 11.68 -13.10
CA ILE A 287 -8.65 10.59 -12.30
C ILE A 287 -10.04 10.24 -12.83
N GLU A 288 -10.87 11.23 -13.13
CA GLU A 288 -12.20 11.05 -13.69
C GLU A 288 -12.16 10.31 -15.05
N ARG A 289 -11.29 10.73 -15.97
CA ARG A 289 -11.13 10.05 -17.26
C ARG A 289 -10.72 8.59 -17.08
N ARG A 290 -9.76 8.32 -16.20
CA ARG A 290 -9.27 6.96 -15.92
C ARG A 290 -10.31 6.08 -15.23
N MET A 291 -11.07 6.64 -14.30
CA MET A 291 -12.20 5.94 -13.69
C MET A 291 -13.27 5.56 -14.72
N LYS A 292 -13.55 6.43 -15.71
CA LYS A 292 -14.47 6.12 -16.81
C LYS A 292 -13.95 4.94 -17.63
N THR A 293 -12.71 5.01 -18.08
CA THR A 293 -12.08 3.92 -18.85
C THR A 293 -12.13 2.60 -18.09
N ALA A 294 -11.79 2.62 -16.80
CA ALA A 294 -11.85 1.41 -15.98
C ALA A 294 -13.29 0.89 -15.80
N ALA A 295 -14.28 1.78 -15.68
CA ALA A 295 -15.68 1.39 -15.49
C ALA A 295 -16.30 0.73 -16.73
N GLU A 296 -15.80 1.05 -17.91
CA GLU A 296 -16.25 0.48 -19.20
C GLU A 296 -15.66 -0.94 -19.41
N ASP A 297 -14.60 -1.31 -18.70
CA ASP A 297 -14.00 -2.62 -18.79
C ASP A 297 -14.66 -3.63 -17.83
N PRO A 298 -15.27 -4.73 -18.33
CA PRO A 298 -15.91 -5.74 -17.47
C PRO A 298 -14.92 -6.51 -16.57
N TYR A 299 -13.62 -6.41 -16.85
CA TYR A 299 -12.57 -7.00 -16.02
C TYR A 299 -12.24 -6.12 -14.81
N CYS A 300 -12.57 -4.84 -14.80
CA CYS A 300 -12.44 -3.99 -13.63
C CYS A 300 -13.42 -4.43 -12.53
N LYS A 301 -12.90 -4.78 -11.36
CA LYS A 301 -13.68 -5.31 -10.23
C LYS A 301 -13.89 -4.29 -9.12
N GLY A 302 -13.26 -3.12 -9.21
CA GLY A 302 -13.42 -2.11 -8.19
C GLY A 302 -12.38 -1.01 -8.26
N PHE A 303 -12.41 -0.23 -7.18
CA PHE A 303 -11.54 0.92 -7.00
C PHE A 303 -10.81 0.85 -5.66
N VAL A 304 -9.57 1.28 -5.63
CA VAL A 304 -8.77 1.40 -4.41
C VAL A 304 -8.21 2.82 -4.25
N THR A 305 -8.26 3.33 -3.03
CA THR A 305 -7.45 4.47 -2.62
C THR A 305 -6.36 3.95 -1.67
N TRP A 306 -5.12 4.06 -2.10
CA TRP A 306 -3.97 3.68 -1.30
C TRP A 306 -3.44 4.93 -0.60
N GLN A 307 -3.59 4.98 0.71
CA GLN A 307 -3.16 6.12 1.53
C GLN A 307 -1.99 5.71 2.41
N GLU A 308 -0.93 6.49 2.39
CA GLU A 308 0.14 6.38 3.39
C GLU A 308 -0.09 7.31 4.56
N LEU A 309 -0.65 8.49 4.30
CA LEU A 309 -1.02 9.46 5.31
C LEU A 309 -2.55 9.59 5.34
N SER A 310 -3.13 9.13 6.42
CA SER A 310 -4.59 9.18 6.60
C SER A 310 -5.10 10.61 6.58
N HIS A 311 -6.15 10.83 5.78
CA HIS A 311 -6.87 12.10 5.71
C HIS A 311 -6.03 13.33 5.33
N GLY A 312 -4.85 13.14 4.74
CA GLY A 312 -4.01 14.22 4.28
C GLY A 312 -4.72 15.15 3.29
N ASP A 313 -5.47 14.57 2.36
CA ASP A 313 -6.36 15.29 1.45
C ASP A 313 -7.78 14.75 1.55
N SER A 314 -8.54 15.25 2.51
CA SER A 314 -9.89 14.77 2.78
C SER A 314 -10.88 15.04 1.65
N PHE A 315 -10.64 16.05 0.79
CA PHE A 315 -11.51 16.28 -0.38
C PHE A 315 -11.28 15.23 -1.47
N MET A 316 -10.04 14.82 -1.72
CA MET A 316 -9.76 13.73 -2.65
C MET A 316 -10.41 12.42 -2.19
N LEU A 317 -10.36 12.13 -0.89
CA LEU A 317 -11.03 10.95 -0.32
C LEU A 317 -12.56 11.00 -0.50
N GLU A 318 -13.19 12.15 -0.28
CA GLU A 318 -14.62 12.34 -0.55
C GLU A 318 -14.97 12.15 -2.02
N TYR A 319 -14.16 12.74 -2.90
CA TYR A 319 -14.34 12.66 -4.35
C TYR A 319 -14.24 11.22 -4.85
N THR A 320 -13.18 10.53 -4.47
CA THR A 320 -12.95 9.14 -4.91
C THR A 320 -13.98 8.18 -4.31
N ALA A 321 -14.35 8.35 -3.04
CA ALA A 321 -15.39 7.55 -2.42
C ALA A 321 -16.76 7.73 -3.08
N ALA A 322 -17.12 8.97 -3.45
CA ALA A 322 -18.38 9.26 -4.14
C ALA A 322 -18.42 8.63 -5.54
N ASN A 323 -17.31 8.68 -6.26
CA ASN A 323 -17.25 8.23 -7.66
C ASN A 323 -16.91 6.74 -7.82
N ALA A 324 -16.38 6.07 -6.81
CA ALA A 324 -16.03 4.65 -6.90
C ALA A 324 -17.24 3.70 -7.09
N TRP A 325 -18.48 4.11 -6.79
CA TRP A 325 -19.70 3.32 -7.02
C TRP A 325 -20.43 3.68 -8.30
N GLN A 326 -20.36 4.93 -8.67
CA GLN A 326 -20.94 5.46 -9.88
C GLN A 326 -19.84 6.31 -10.52
N PRO A 327 -18.95 5.67 -11.25
CA PRO A 327 -17.85 6.38 -11.88
C PRO A 327 -18.39 7.57 -12.66
N VAL A 328 -17.85 8.76 -12.33
CA VAL A 328 -18.24 10.03 -12.96
C VAL A 328 -19.68 10.50 -12.70
N GLY A 329 -20.32 9.98 -11.69
CA GLY A 329 -21.62 10.48 -11.25
C GLY A 329 -21.56 11.87 -10.62
N ASN A 330 -20.37 12.34 -10.21
CA ASN A 330 -20.17 13.63 -9.55
C ASN A 330 -18.84 14.25 -9.99
N SER A 331 -18.92 15.37 -10.66
CA SER A 331 -17.72 16.15 -10.99
C SER A 331 -17.11 16.82 -9.76
N ARG A 332 -15.85 17.24 -9.86
CA ARG A 332 -15.20 18.06 -8.84
C ARG A 332 -16.03 19.32 -8.53
N ALA A 333 -16.54 19.98 -9.57
CA ALA A 333 -17.32 21.20 -9.44
C ALA A 333 -18.63 21.01 -8.67
N GLU A 334 -19.27 19.83 -8.76
CA GLU A 334 -20.47 19.51 -8.03
C GLU A 334 -20.21 19.09 -6.59
N LEU A 335 -19.11 18.38 -6.34
CA LEU A 335 -18.79 17.88 -5.01
C LEU A 335 -18.15 18.93 -4.11
N LEU A 336 -17.29 19.79 -4.65
CA LEU A 336 -16.55 20.76 -3.85
C LEU A 336 -17.46 21.69 -3.01
N PRO A 337 -18.52 22.30 -3.54
CA PRO A 337 -19.41 23.13 -2.73
C PRO A 337 -20.09 22.36 -1.59
N ARG A 338 -20.49 21.11 -1.85
CA ARG A 338 -21.10 20.22 -0.84
C ARG A 338 -20.11 19.86 0.26
N TYR A 339 -18.89 19.49 -0.14
CA TYR A 339 -17.81 19.21 0.79
C TYR A 339 -17.48 20.42 1.66
N CYS A 340 -17.30 21.60 1.05
CA CYS A 340 -17.01 22.81 1.78
C CYS A 340 -18.14 23.19 2.75
N THR A 341 -19.40 23.01 2.35
CA THR A 341 -20.54 23.27 3.23
C THR A 341 -20.53 22.33 4.43
N ALA A 342 -20.32 21.05 4.21
CA ALA A 342 -20.30 20.05 5.28
C ALA A 342 -19.10 20.22 6.23
N ARG A 343 -17.95 20.60 5.70
CA ARG A 343 -16.68 20.65 6.45
C ARG A 343 -16.45 21.98 7.15
N PHE A 344 -16.78 23.09 6.50
CA PHE A 344 -16.40 24.44 6.93
C PHE A 344 -17.60 25.34 7.30
N GLY A 345 -18.83 24.87 7.14
CA GLY A 345 -20.01 25.59 7.56
C GLY A 345 -20.10 27.02 7.03
N LYS A 346 -20.06 28.00 7.91
CA LYS A 346 -20.14 29.43 7.53
C LYS A 346 -18.98 29.91 6.65
N LEU A 347 -17.86 29.22 6.67
CA LEU A 347 -16.67 29.54 5.88
C LEU A 347 -16.64 28.80 4.52
N ALA A 348 -17.68 28.04 4.18
CA ALA A 348 -17.75 27.21 3.00
C ALA A 348 -17.36 27.92 1.70
N ARG A 349 -17.94 29.11 1.45
CA ARG A 349 -17.64 29.89 0.22
C ARG A 349 -16.19 30.36 0.13
N MET A 350 -15.59 30.66 1.28
CA MET A 350 -14.18 31.04 1.32
C MET A 350 -13.28 29.86 0.95
N PHE A 351 -13.51 28.70 1.55
CA PHE A 351 -12.74 27.50 1.24
C PHE A 351 -12.97 27.00 -0.18
N GLU A 352 -14.20 27.06 -0.70
CA GLU A 352 -14.49 26.74 -2.09
C GLU A 352 -13.66 27.60 -3.05
N ARG A 353 -13.58 28.90 -2.78
CA ARG A 353 -12.73 29.82 -3.56
C ARG A 353 -11.27 29.42 -3.45
N ILE A 354 -10.74 29.16 -2.26
CA ILE A 354 -9.35 28.74 -2.04
C ILE A 354 -9.04 27.46 -2.83
N TYR A 355 -9.88 26.44 -2.73
CA TYR A 355 -9.70 25.20 -3.48
C TYR A 355 -9.70 25.41 -4.99
N ASN A 356 -10.52 26.33 -5.51
CA ASN A 356 -10.56 26.64 -6.94
C ASN A 356 -9.37 27.47 -7.40
N GLU A 357 -8.92 28.43 -6.61
CA GLU A 357 -7.75 29.26 -6.89
C GLU A 357 -6.44 28.44 -6.86
N LEU A 358 -6.35 27.45 -5.95
CA LEU A 358 -5.18 26.56 -5.85
C LEU A 358 -5.18 25.42 -6.86
N TYR A 359 -6.31 25.06 -7.44
CA TYR A 359 -6.41 23.88 -8.30
C TYR A 359 -5.44 23.87 -9.47
N PRO A 360 -5.18 24.98 -10.19
CA PRO A 360 -4.19 24.99 -11.28
C PRO A 360 -2.78 24.59 -10.82
N VAL A 361 -2.46 24.79 -9.55
CA VAL A 361 -1.16 24.41 -8.96
C VAL A 361 -1.23 22.98 -8.45
N THR A 362 -2.23 22.64 -7.65
CA THR A 362 -2.36 21.31 -7.03
C THR A 362 -2.56 20.20 -8.05
N SER A 363 -3.14 20.50 -9.22
CA SER A 363 -3.31 19.55 -10.33
C SER A 363 -2.00 19.17 -11.02
N LEU A 364 -0.93 19.92 -10.81
CA LEU A 364 0.41 19.58 -11.31
C LEU A 364 1.10 18.52 -10.46
N PHE A 365 0.65 18.37 -9.21
CA PHE A 365 1.20 17.40 -8.27
C PHE A 365 0.43 16.10 -8.37
N VAL A 366 0.90 15.22 -9.23
CA VAL A 366 0.43 13.86 -9.36
C VAL A 366 1.58 12.91 -9.06
N TRP A 367 1.26 11.74 -8.60
CA TRP A 367 2.23 10.70 -8.30
C TRP A 367 2.80 10.08 -9.59
N GLY A 368 4.12 9.83 -9.59
CA GLY A 368 4.83 9.07 -10.64
C GLY A 368 5.23 9.88 -11.88
N GLY A 369 6.39 9.53 -12.42
CA GLY A 369 6.99 10.13 -13.61
C GLY A 369 8.07 11.18 -13.33
N ASP A 370 8.82 11.53 -14.37
CA ASP A 370 9.96 12.46 -14.26
C ASP A 370 9.55 13.84 -13.75
N LYS A 371 8.35 14.29 -14.13
CA LYS A 371 7.82 15.59 -13.69
C LYS A 371 7.45 15.66 -12.22
N GLU A 372 7.10 14.52 -11.61
CA GLU A 372 6.90 14.48 -10.18
C GLU A 372 8.22 14.64 -9.43
N ASN A 373 9.27 13.99 -9.91
CA ASN A 373 10.60 14.16 -9.36
C ASN A 373 11.09 15.60 -9.50
N GLU A 374 10.81 16.25 -10.62
CA GLU A 374 11.09 17.67 -10.81
C GLU A 374 10.27 18.55 -9.84
N ALA A 375 8.98 18.26 -9.67
CA ALA A 375 8.11 19.01 -8.76
C ALA A 375 8.43 18.75 -7.29
N ASN A 376 8.73 17.51 -6.92
CA ASN A 376 9.18 17.17 -5.57
C ASN A 376 10.53 17.78 -5.27
N ASN A 377 11.47 17.78 -6.22
CA ASN A 377 12.75 18.47 -6.09
C ASN A 377 12.55 19.98 -5.94
N PHE A 378 11.64 20.56 -6.73
CA PHE A 378 11.31 21.99 -6.61
C PHE A 378 10.89 22.38 -5.18
N PHE A 379 10.01 21.56 -4.53
CA PHE A 379 9.59 21.86 -3.16
C PHE A 379 10.59 21.42 -2.09
N ASN A 380 11.37 20.40 -2.34
CA ASN A 380 12.44 19.97 -1.42
C ASN A 380 13.64 20.91 -1.46
N ASP A 381 13.88 21.55 -2.62
CA ASP A 381 15.00 22.48 -2.80
C ASP A 381 14.70 23.90 -2.33
N TYR A 382 13.41 24.22 -2.06
CA TYR A 382 13.03 25.56 -1.57
C TYR A 382 12.76 25.51 -0.06
N THR A 383 13.50 26.34 0.67
CA THR A 383 13.20 26.58 2.07
C THR A 383 11.88 27.36 2.21
N TYR A 384 11.27 27.31 3.39
CA TYR A 384 10.04 28.05 3.71
C TYR A 384 10.15 29.56 3.35
N ASP A 385 11.33 30.14 3.57
CA ASP A 385 11.60 31.55 3.26
C ASP A 385 11.63 31.82 1.75
N GLN A 386 12.09 30.87 0.96
CA GLN A 386 12.09 30.99 -0.51
C GLN A 386 10.67 30.84 -1.08
N ILE A 387 9.85 29.97 -0.51
CA ILE A 387 8.45 29.80 -0.91
C ILE A 387 7.63 31.03 -0.52
N SER A 388 7.86 31.63 0.65
CA SER A 388 7.15 32.82 1.11
C SER A 388 7.44 34.07 0.29
N THR A 389 8.51 34.09 -0.49
CA THR A 389 8.83 35.17 -1.44
C THR A 389 8.23 34.99 -2.82
N LEU A 390 7.65 33.82 -3.11
CA LEU A 390 6.98 33.51 -4.39
C LEU A 390 5.45 33.72 -4.33
N ILE A 391 4.89 33.92 -3.13
CA ILE A 391 3.48 34.22 -2.86
C ILE A 391 3.33 35.71 -2.58
#